data_772c4c842a7f7e4fcc92e625e127c5dc
#
_entry.id   772c4c842a7f7e4fcc92e625e127c5dc
#
_cell.length_a   1.000
_cell.length_b   1.000
_cell.length_c   1.000
_cell.angle_alpha   90.00
_cell.angle_beta   90.00
_cell.angle_gamma   90.00
#
_symmetry.space_group_name_H-M   'P 1'
#
loop_
_entity.id
_entity.type
_entity.pdbx_description
1 polymer ?
#
loop_
_entity_poly.entity_id
_entity_poly.type
_entity_poly.pdbx_seq_one_letter_code
_entity_poly.pdbx_strand_id
1 'polypeptide(L)'
;MKTQDAIEFEYIFNPRAVALVGASQDNGFLHALVNPKMKDKLYLVNPKYTELSDKKCYPSILDIKETIDYVVIAAPAPQVPKVLAECIEKGVKTAHIFTAGFSETGIPERIKLENEVKEIAKGKIRLIGPNCMGIYCSKSGLSFTFDASFEEGPIGVISQSGTFGVEFLNIGKIRNLKFSKVISYGNAVDLDCPDFLEYLADDPDTKVIALYMEGTRNGTRLKSALSRAARKKPVLALKGGVTEHGSRAAASHTGSLAGSPEIWSSIFKQTGVTQVEDFDELLNGALALTYSPFPTGKGTTIITNSGGFSVIETDTCVKAGLEVPQFQNETLSELRKLVPVAGTSIGNPLDAWPIFYNLSGTAGNLADVIKILAKDRNIHSIVLHFDEINYLRYVLGSAFERHLNELVKLLVNGCQYARDEIGKPVIVCISLEAYSQDEEDRKYHLMVKKAFEDQGFPVYPTLKDSIKALFNLYRYGIQLRQK
;
A
#
# COMPACT_ATOMS: atom_id res chain seq x y z
N MET A 1 16.81 -0.98 17.06
CA MET A 1 15.96 -0.76 18.24
C MET A 1 16.63 -1.39 19.44
N LYS A 2 16.60 -0.79 20.63
CA LYS A 2 17.10 -1.45 21.85
C LYS A 2 16.14 -2.59 22.20
N THR A 3 16.62 -3.62 22.90
CA THR A 3 15.80 -4.82 23.23
C THR A 3 14.51 -4.46 23.99
N GLN A 4 14.56 -3.43 24.83
CA GLN A 4 13.40 -2.92 25.59
C GLN A 4 12.33 -2.32 24.66
N ASP A 5 12.73 -1.49 23.70
CA ASP A 5 11.81 -0.86 22.75
C ASP A 5 11.10 -1.91 21.87
N ALA A 6 11.81 -3.01 21.50
CA ALA A 6 11.21 -4.11 20.76
C ALA A 6 10.10 -4.83 21.53
N ILE A 7 10.29 -5.05 22.83
CA ILE A 7 9.29 -5.66 23.72
C ILE A 7 8.07 -4.76 23.86
N GLU A 8 8.25 -3.44 23.95
CA GLU A 8 7.14 -2.48 24.05
C GLU A 8 6.25 -2.51 22.80
N PHE A 9 6.87 -2.57 21.60
CA PHE A 9 6.13 -2.65 20.33
C PHE A 9 5.41 -3.99 20.15
N GLU A 10 5.89 -5.08 20.73
CA GLU A 10 5.17 -6.37 20.71
C GLU A 10 3.79 -6.26 21.36
N TYR A 11 3.66 -5.54 22.49
CA TYR A 11 2.36 -5.28 23.12
C TYR A 11 1.43 -4.40 22.27
N ILE A 12 1.97 -3.59 21.37
CA ILE A 12 1.16 -2.77 20.44
C ILE A 12 0.54 -3.64 19.35
N PHE A 13 1.33 -4.51 18.73
CA PHE A 13 0.88 -5.26 17.55
C PHE A 13 0.33 -6.66 17.87
N ASN A 14 0.76 -7.28 18.98
CA ASN A 14 0.33 -8.60 19.42
C ASN A 14 -0.13 -8.57 20.90
N PRO A 15 -1.13 -7.76 21.28
CA PRO A 15 -1.61 -7.68 22.65
C PRO A 15 -2.25 -9.00 23.09
N ARG A 16 -2.04 -9.37 24.36
CA ARG A 16 -2.72 -10.51 24.97
C ARG A 16 -4.22 -10.25 25.15
N ALA A 17 -4.57 -9.02 25.51
CA ALA A 17 -5.94 -8.54 25.60
C ALA A 17 -6.03 -7.05 25.28
N VAL A 18 -7.18 -6.65 24.78
CA VAL A 18 -7.54 -5.29 24.35
C VAL A 18 -8.77 -4.83 25.12
N ALA A 19 -8.78 -3.60 25.63
CA ALA A 19 -10.00 -2.98 26.14
C ALA A 19 -10.45 -1.85 25.21
N LEU A 20 -11.76 -1.75 24.99
CA LEU A 20 -12.41 -0.62 24.31
C LEU A 20 -13.15 0.22 25.35
N VAL A 21 -12.61 1.38 25.71
CA VAL A 21 -13.22 2.34 26.64
C VAL A 21 -14.06 3.35 25.87
N GLY A 22 -15.32 3.50 26.28
CA GLY A 22 -16.33 4.25 25.52
C GLY A 22 -17.05 3.39 24.49
N ALA A 23 -17.09 2.07 24.70
CA ALA A 23 -17.82 1.14 23.86
C ALA A 23 -19.31 1.50 23.77
N SER A 24 -19.89 1.49 22.57
CA SER A 24 -21.32 1.65 22.32
C SER A 24 -21.70 0.93 21.03
N GLN A 25 -22.99 0.71 20.80
CA GLN A 25 -23.47 0.03 19.59
C GLN A 25 -23.13 0.79 18.30
N ASP A 26 -23.09 2.12 18.38
CA ASP A 26 -22.76 2.98 17.24
C ASP A 26 -21.24 3.21 17.08
N ASN A 27 -20.41 2.55 17.89
CA ASN A 27 -18.96 2.72 17.86
C ASN A 27 -18.35 1.80 16.79
N GLY A 28 -17.77 2.37 15.72
CA GLY A 28 -17.12 1.64 14.65
C GLY A 28 -15.99 0.70 15.14
N PHE A 29 -15.29 1.03 16.24
CA PHE A 29 -14.26 0.15 16.81
C PHE A 29 -14.85 -1.12 17.43
N LEU A 30 -16.06 -1.08 17.99
CA LEU A 30 -16.72 -2.29 18.47
C LEU A 30 -16.88 -3.29 17.33
N HIS A 31 -17.42 -2.82 16.20
CA HIS A 31 -17.62 -3.67 15.02
C HIS A 31 -16.29 -4.15 14.40
N ALA A 32 -15.27 -3.30 14.41
CA ALA A 32 -13.95 -3.64 13.88
C ALA A 32 -13.22 -4.69 14.74
N LEU A 33 -13.36 -4.62 16.06
CA LEU A 33 -12.66 -5.50 17.00
C LEU A 33 -13.42 -6.81 17.29
N VAL A 34 -14.72 -6.87 17.01
CA VAL A 34 -15.49 -8.13 17.10
C VAL A 34 -15.26 -8.96 15.84
N ASN A 35 -14.07 -9.53 15.72
CA ASN A 35 -13.65 -10.42 14.63
C ASN A 35 -13.05 -11.73 15.18
N PRO A 36 -12.95 -12.80 14.38
CA PRO A 36 -12.52 -14.11 14.86
C PRO A 36 -11.17 -14.16 15.58
N LYS A 37 -10.21 -13.27 15.23
CA LYS A 37 -8.87 -13.23 15.83
C LYS A 37 -8.83 -12.45 17.15
N MET A 38 -9.79 -11.52 17.38
CA MET A 38 -9.76 -10.58 18.50
C MET A 38 -10.91 -10.80 19.49
N LYS A 39 -12.04 -11.36 19.09
CA LYS A 39 -13.26 -11.46 19.92
C LYS A 39 -13.04 -12.00 21.32
N ASP A 40 -12.17 -13.00 21.50
CA ASP A 40 -11.92 -13.65 22.80
C ASP A 40 -10.93 -12.85 23.67
N LYS A 41 -10.26 -11.84 23.10
CA LYS A 41 -9.30 -10.95 23.76
C LYS A 41 -9.85 -9.56 24.00
N LEU A 42 -11.10 -9.27 23.56
CA LEU A 42 -11.72 -7.96 23.65
C LEU A 42 -12.59 -7.81 24.89
N TYR A 43 -12.33 -6.78 25.66
CA TYR A 43 -13.07 -6.34 26.85
C TYR A 43 -13.70 -4.98 26.59
N LEU A 44 -15.00 -4.85 26.91
CA LEU A 44 -15.76 -3.63 26.67
C LEU A 44 -15.90 -2.85 27.99
N VAL A 45 -15.70 -1.54 27.92
CA VAL A 45 -15.78 -0.66 29.09
C VAL A 45 -16.69 0.53 28.77
N ASN A 46 -17.82 0.61 29.49
CA ASN A 46 -18.70 1.77 29.49
C ASN A 46 -19.67 1.66 30.69
N PRO A 47 -19.76 2.67 31.59
CA PRO A 47 -20.61 2.62 32.78
C PRO A 47 -22.11 2.62 32.48
N LYS A 48 -22.52 2.87 31.20
CA LYS A 48 -23.94 2.92 30.80
C LYS A 48 -24.51 1.56 30.41
N TYR A 49 -23.67 0.55 30.20
CA TYR A 49 -24.08 -0.76 29.71
C TYR A 49 -23.56 -1.89 30.60
N THR A 50 -24.32 -2.95 30.71
CA THR A 50 -23.89 -4.21 31.34
C THR A 50 -23.43 -5.23 30.30
N GLU A 51 -23.97 -5.10 29.07
CA GLU A 51 -23.68 -5.98 27.94
C GLU A 51 -23.79 -5.21 26.60
N LEU A 52 -22.90 -5.52 25.65
CA LEU A 52 -22.89 -5.00 24.29
C LEU A 52 -22.39 -6.10 23.34
N SER A 53 -23.08 -6.34 22.22
CA SER A 53 -22.71 -7.35 21.21
C SER A 53 -22.38 -8.73 21.84
N ASP A 54 -23.29 -9.22 22.68
CA ASP A 54 -23.18 -10.50 23.42
C ASP A 54 -21.92 -10.61 24.29
N LYS A 55 -21.35 -9.46 24.72
CA LYS A 55 -20.19 -9.38 25.58
C LYS A 55 -20.49 -8.57 26.82
N LYS A 56 -19.96 -9.01 27.95
CA LYS A 56 -20.00 -8.26 29.20
C LYS A 56 -19.33 -6.91 29.02
N CYS A 57 -20.00 -5.85 29.48
CA CYS A 57 -19.47 -4.50 29.55
C CYS A 57 -19.17 -4.13 30.99
N TYR A 58 -17.96 -3.63 31.23
CA TYR A 58 -17.48 -3.27 32.58
C TYR A 58 -17.66 -1.78 32.80
N PRO A 59 -17.98 -1.33 34.06
CA PRO A 59 -18.10 0.10 34.36
C PRO A 59 -16.78 0.86 34.27
N SER A 60 -15.66 0.21 34.64
CA SER A 60 -14.29 0.74 34.57
C SER A 60 -13.34 -0.34 34.08
N ILE A 61 -12.20 0.06 33.49
CA ILE A 61 -11.11 -0.84 33.12
C ILE A 61 -10.51 -1.56 34.36
N LEU A 62 -10.63 -0.95 35.54
CA LEU A 62 -10.17 -1.52 36.82
C LEU A 62 -10.98 -2.75 37.23
N ASP A 63 -12.23 -2.87 36.80
CA ASP A 63 -13.11 -4.00 37.09
C ASP A 63 -12.79 -5.27 36.28
N ILE A 64 -11.95 -5.16 35.27
CA ILE A 64 -11.49 -6.30 34.46
C ILE A 64 -10.40 -7.03 35.23
N LYS A 65 -10.54 -8.34 35.44
CA LYS A 65 -9.55 -9.13 36.19
C LYS A 65 -8.30 -9.42 35.38
N GLU A 66 -8.46 -9.62 34.08
CA GLU A 66 -7.42 -9.99 33.14
C GLU A 66 -6.42 -8.86 32.92
N THR A 67 -5.21 -9.21 32.50
CA THR A 67 -4.18 -8.24 32.13
C THR A 67 -4.49 -7.67 30.76
N ILE A 68 -4.61 -6.35 30.68
CA ILE A 68 -4.84 -5.62 29.43
C ILE A 68 -3.52 -4.98 28.98
N ASP A 69 -3.08 -5.30 27.77
CA ASP A 69 -1.86 -4.71 27.19
C ASP A 69 -2.15 -3.45 26.38
N TYR A 70 -3.28 -3.42 25.68
CA TYR A 70 -3.65 -2.36 24.74
C TYR A 70 -5.06 -1.86 25.02
N VAL A 71 -5.23 -0.54 25.08
CA VAL A 71 -6.55 0.07 25.25
C VAL A 71 -6.85 1.03 24.11
N VAL A 72 -8.08 0.96 23.57
CA VAL A 72 -8.64 1.97 22.67
C VAL A 72 -9.53 2.89 23.50
N ILE A 73 -9.21 4.18 23.53
CA ILE A 73 -9.98 5.20 24.25
C ILE A 73 -10.82 5.97 23.25
N ALA A 74 -12.13 5.74 23.28
CA ALA A 74 -13.16 6.43 22.48
C ALA A 74 -14.12 7.24 23.37
N ALA A 75 -13.68 7.64 24.55
CA ALA A 75 -14.42 8.48 25.49
C ALA A 75 -14.29 9.97 25.09
N PRO A 76 -15.22 10.86 25.49
CA PRO A 76 -15.12 12.30 25.26
C PRO A 76 -13.80 12.89 25.77
N ALA A 77 -13.18 13.83 25.03
CA ALA A 77 -11.86 14.38 25.32
C ALA A 77 -11.64 14.82 26.79
N PRO A 78 -12.60 15.50 27.49
CA PRO A 78 -12.42 15.87 28.88
C PRO A 78 -12.33 14.68 29.86
N GLN A 79 -12.75 13.47 29.45
CA GLN A 79 -12.69 12.27 30.28
C GLN A 79 -11.38 11.49 30.07
N VAL A 80 -10.64 11.75 28.99
CA VAL A 80 -9.43 11.01 28.65
C VAL A 80 -8.37 11.03 29.78
N PRO A 81 -8.07 12.15 30.47
CA PRO A 81 -7.11 12.15 31.57
C PRO A 81 -7.47 11.15 32.67
N LYS A 82 -8.75 11.09 33.09
CA LYS A 82 -9.22 10.13 34.08
C LYS A 82 -9.08 8.69 33.62
N VAL A 83 -9.55 8.39 32.40
CA VAL A 83 -9.44 7.04 31.79
C VAL A 83 -7.98 6.61 31.71
N LEU A 84 -7.10 7.53 31.33
CA LEU A 84 -5.67 7.25 31.21
C LEU A 84 -5.02 6.92 32.56
N ALA A 85 -5.43 7.63 33.63
CA ALA A 85 -4.99 7.34 35.00
C ALA A 85 -5.42 5.92 35.43
N GLU A 86 -6.67 5.52 35.14
CA GLU A 86 -7.18 4.18 35.42
C GLU A 86 -6.40 3.11 34.60
N CYS A 87 -6.05 3.40 33.33
CA CYS A 87 -5.22 2.52 32.50
C CYS A 87 -3.82 2.32 33.10
N ILE A 88 -3.20 3.37 33.62
CA ILE A 88 -1.89 3.30 34.29
C ILE A 88 -1.97 2.46 35.55
N GLU A 89 -2.98 2.68 36.38
CA GLU A 89 -3.24 1.89 37.61
C GLU A 89 -3.45 0.41 37.27
N LYS A 90 -4.16 0.11 36.19
CA LYS A 90 -4.37 -1.24 35.66
C LYS A 90 -3.09 -1.90 35.15
N GLY A 91 -2.05 -1.12 34.83
CA GLY A 91 -0.78 -1.60 34.28
C GLY A 91 -0.81 -1.82 32.75
N VAL A 92 -1.72 -1.13 32.06
CA VAL A 92 -1.80 -1.15 30.58
C VAL A 92 -0.49 -0.66 29.98
N LYS A 93 -0.04 -1.30 28.90
CA LYS A 93 1.24 -0.96 28.24
C LYS A 93 1.10 0.16 27.21
N THR A 94 -0.01 0.17 26.47
CA THR A 94 -0.26 1.16 25.41
C THR A 94 -1.70 1.63 25.42
N ALA A 95 -1.90 2.95 25.39
CA ALA A 95 -3.18 3.59 25.17
C ALA A 95 -3.23 4.24 23.78
N HIS A 96 -4.15 3.79 22.96
CA HIS A 96 -4.53 4.43 21.73
C HIS A 96 -5.71 5.37 21.99
N ILE A 97 -5.50 6.66 21.77
CA ILE A 97 -6.53 7.68 21.96
C ILE A 97 -7.13 8.03 20.61
N PHE A 98 -8.26 7.38 20.27
CA PHE A 98 -9.02 7.68 19.05
C PHE A 98 -9.61 9.09 19.08
N THR A 99 -10.05 9.51 20.27
CA THR A 99 -10.75 10.76 20.50
C THR A 99 -10.02 11.95 19.90
N ALA A 100 -10.74 12.77 19.14
CA ALA A 100 -10.34 14.10 18.67
C ALA A 100 -10.77 15.20 19.65
N GLY A 101 -10.37 16.44 19.36
CA GLY A 101 -10.71 17.61 20.16
C GLY A 101 -9.59 18.02 21.14
N PHE A 102 -8.34 17.89 20.71
CA PHE A 102 -7.13 18.27 21.41
C PHE A 102 -6.41 19.44 20.70
N SER A 103 -5.10 19.40 20.56
CA SER A 103 -4.30 20.51 20.01
C SER A 103 -4.61 20.84 18.55
N GLU A 104 -5.10 19.89 17.76
CA GLU A 104 -5.51 20.09 16.37
C GLU A 104 -6.64 21.10 16.21
N THR A 105 -7.40 21.37 17.26
CA THR A 105 -8.46 22.40 17.24
C THR A 105 -7.93 23.82 17.30
N GLY A 106 -6.67 24.03 17.68
CA GLY A 106 -6.08 25.35 17.93
C GLY A 106 -6.62 26.07 19.19
N ILE A 107 -7.56 25.47 19.93
CA ILE A 107 -8.19 26.07 21.11
C ILE A 107 -7.25 25.93 22.32
N PRO A 108 -6.90 27.03 23.03
CA PRO A 108 -5.93 27.00 24.14
C PRO A 108 -6.24 25.96 25.23
N GLU A 109 -7.52 25.81 25.60
CA GLU A 109 -7.97 24.84 26.62
C GLU A 109 -7.77 23.39 26.14
N ARG A 110 -7.89 23.14 24.85
CA ARG A 110 -7.68 21.83 24.25
C ARG A 110 -6.18 21.49 24.11
N ILE A 111 -5.36 22.49 23.85
CA ILE A 111 -3.89 22.36 23.87
C ILE A 111 -3.42 22.02 25.30
N LYS A 112 -3.98 22.69 26.32
CA LYS A 112 -3.69 22.35 27.73
C LYS A 112 -4.09 20.93 28.08
N LEU A 113 -5.26 20.48 27.62
CA LEU A 113 -5.74 19.11 27.85
C LEU A 113 -4.80 18.07 27.20
N GLU A 114 -4.28 18.32 25.98
CA GLU A 114 -3.29 17.44 25.35
C GLU A 114 -2.00 17.37 26.18
N ASN A 115 -1.52 18.52 26.65
CA ASN A 115 -0.33 18.56 27.51
C ASN A 115 -0.54 17.81 28.84
N GLU A 116 -1.73 17.92 29.45
CA GLU A 116 -2.10 17.15 30.66
C GLU A 116 -2.04 15.64 30.37
N VAL A 117 -2.65 15.16 29.28
CA VAL A 117 -2.60 13.76 28.84
C VAL A 117 -1.16 13.29 28.70
N LYS A 118 -0.31 14.11 28.06
CA LYS A 118 1.11 13.81 27.85
C LYS A 118 1.87 13.67 29.19
N GLU A 119 1.66 14.60 30.12
CA GLU A 119 2.34 14.54 31.41
C GLU A 119 1.87 13.36 32.29
N ILE A 120 0.58 13.00 32.26
CA ILE A 120 0.04 11.82 32.95
C ILE A 120 0.73 10.55 32.47
N ALA A 121 0.88 10.41 31.12
CA ALA A 121 1.44 9.22 30.49
C ALA A 121 2.95 9.06 30.65
N LYS A 122 3.67 10.15 30.82
CA LYS A 122 5.13 10.23 30.75
C LYS A 122 5.85 9.19 31.62
N GLY A 123 6.57 8.27 30.96
CA GLY A 123 7.31 7.20 31.60
C GLY A 123 6.46 6.09 32.25
N LYS A 124 5.12 6.10 32.04
CA LYS A 124 4.20 5.15 32.68
C LYS A 124 3.47 4.27 31.64
N ILE A 125 3.06 4.84 30.53
CA ILE A 125 2.31 4.18 29.46
C ILE A 125 2.66 4.83 28.13
N ARG A 126 2.68 4.04 27.03
CA ARG A 126 2.90 4.59 25.69
C ARG A 126 1.59 5.07 25.10
N LEU A 127 1.63 6.17 24.34
CA LEU A 127 0.45 6.73 23.68
C LEU A 127 0.55 6.67 22.16
N ILE A 128 -0.56 6.31 21.51
CA ILE A 128 -0.81 6.47 20.09
C ILE A 128 -1.91 7.52 19.92
N GLY A 129 -1.68 8.54 19.11
CA GLY A 129 -2.61 9.65 18.93
C GLY A 129 -2.29 10.86 19.81
N PRO A 130 -3.32 11.61 20.30
CA PRO A 130 -4.75 11.46 20.03
C PRO A 130 -5.15 11.74 18.58
N ASN A 131 -6.47 11.73 18.30
CA ASN A 131 -7.01 12.07 16.99
C ASN A 131 -6.48 11.15 15.88
N CYS A 132 -6.59 9.82 16.03
CA CYS A 132 -6.09 8.85 15.08
C CYS A 132 -6.91 7.55 15.07
N MET A 133 -6.82 6.79 13.98
CA MET A 133 -7.48 5.49 13.88
C MET A 133 -6.72 4.38 14.62
N GLY A 134 -5.43 4.57 14.93
CA GLY A 134 -4.63 3.59 15.66
C GLY A 134 -4.07 2.49 14.77
N ILE A 135 -4.19 1.24 15.21
CA ILE A 135 -3.48 0.10 14.65
C ILE A 135 -4.42 -0.87 13.93
N TYR A 136 -4.04 -1.21 12.69
CA TYR A 136 -4.44 -2.47 12.05
C TYR A 136 -3.23 -3.41 12.04
N CYS A 137 -3.45 -4.67 12.37
CA CYS A 137 -2.46 -5.73 12.27
C CYS A 137 -3.14 -7.03 11.82
N SER A 138 -2.80 -7.49 10.62
CA SER A 138 -3.43 -8.68 10.02
C SER A 138 -3.25 -9.94 10.88
N LYS A 139 -2.10 -10.08 11.54
CA LYS A 139 -1.73 -11.24 12.34
C LYS A 139 -2.54 -11.35 13.64
N SER A 140 -2.66 -10.26 14.37
CA SER A 140 -3.35 -10.24 15.68
C SER A 140 -4.86 -10.04 15.58
N GLY A 141 -5.35 -9.47 14.47
CA GLY A 141 -6.76 -9.11 14.31
C GLY A 141 -7.11 -7.72 14.85
N LEU A 142 -6.13 -6.92 15.28
CA LEU A 142 -6.37 -5.50 15.55
C LEU A 142 -6.86 -4.82 14.28
N SER A 143 -7.94 -4.05 14.40
CA SER A 143 -8.52 -3.30 13.27
C SER A 143 -9.26 -2.07 13.75
N PHE A 144 -9.32 -1.08 12.88
CA PHE A 144 -10.15 0.11 13.02
C PHE A 144 -11.22 0.22 11.93
N THR A 145 -11.34 -0.79 11.05
CA THR A 145 -12.42 -0.92 10.07
C THR A 145 -13.10 -2.28 10.21
N PHE A 146 -14.42 -2.31 10.09
CA PHE A 146 -15.24 -3.51 10.33
C PHE A 146 -15.11 -4.58 9.24
N ASP A 147 -14.67 -4.21 8.05
CA ASP A 147 -14.63 -5.06 6.85
C ASP A 147 -13.17 -5.30 6.36
N ALA A 148 -12.20 -5.15 7.25
CA ALA A 148 -10.81 -5.37 6.93
C ALA A 148 -10.54 -6.83 6.57
N SER A 149 -9.75 -7.04 5.51
CA SER A 149 -9.16 -8.37 5.24
C SER A 149 -8.03 -8.61 6.23
N PHE A 150 -8.00 -9.79 6.85
CA PHE A 150 -6.91 -10.23 7.72
C PHE A 150 -5.95 -11.20 7.00
N GLU A 151 -5.91 -11.17 5.68
CA GLU A 151 -4.86 -11.84 4.94
C GLU A 151 -3.51 -11.14 5.23
N GLU A 152 -2.53 -11.95 5.62
CA GLU A 152 -1.20 -11.44 5.92
C GLU A 152 -0.48 -11.01 4.65
N GLY A 153 0.17 -9.86 4.69
CA GLY A 153 0.90 -9.31 3.56
C GLY A 153 2.11 -8.49 3.98
N PRO A 154 3.01 -8.20 3.03
CA PRO A 154 4.32 -7.65 3.34
C PRO A 154 4.38 -6.12 3.40
N ILE A 155 3.27 -5.41 3.27
CA ILE A 155 3.26 -3.95 3.24
C ILE A 155 2.96 -3.40 4.63
N GLY A 156 3.90 -2.62 5.19
CA GLY A 156 3.70 -1.82 6.37
C GLY A 156 3.34 -0.38 6.01
N VAL A 157 2.32 0.18 6.63
CA VAL A 157 1.85 1.54 6.38
C VAL A 157 2.00 2.38 7.65
N ILE A 158 2.52 3.60 7.50
CA ILE A 158 2.56 4.62 8.54
C ILE A 158 1.82 5.84 8.02
N SER A 159 0.73 6.25 8.66
CA SER A 159 -0.10 7.37 8.23
C SER A 159 -0.33 8.36 9.37
N GLN A 160 -0.03 9.63 9.15
CA GLN A 160 -0.40 10.69 10.06
C GLN A 160 -1.91 10.94 10.05
N SER A 161 -2.56 10.74 8.89
CA SER A 161 -4.00 10.88 8.71
C SER A 161 -4.75 9.59 9.03
N GLY A 162 -5.86 9.71 9.80
CA GLY A 162 -6.80 8.62 10.04
C GLY A 162 -7.49 8.15 8.76
N THR A 163 -7.95 9.09 7.95
CA THR A 163 -8.64 8.82 6.68
C THR A 163 -7.75 8.03 5.72
N PHE A 164 -6.50 8.44 5.52
CA PHE A 164 -5.58 7.67 4.67
C PHE A 164 -5.31 6.27 5.21
N GLY A 165 -5.27 6.08 6.54
CA GLY A 165 -5.17 4.75 7.14
C GLY A 165 -6.34 3.85 6.74
N VAL A 166 -7.57 4.38 6.77
CA VAL A 166 -8.78 3.67 6.32
C VAL A 166 -8.74 3.40 4.82
N GLU A 167 -8.38 4.40 4.00
CA GLU A 167 -8.31 4.27 2.54
C GLU A 167 -7.27 3.24 2.08
N PHE A 168 -6.14 3.10 2.78
CA PHE A 168 -5.18 2.02 2.50
C PHE A 168 -5.85 0.65 2.60
N LEU A 169 -6.66 0.40 3.63
CA LEU A 169 -7.35 -0.87 3.81
C LEU A 169 -8.46 -1.09 2.77
N ASN A 170 -9.26 -0.06 2.49
CA ASN A 170 -10.38 -0.13 1.54
C ASN A 170 -9.88 -0.36 0.11
N ILE A 171 -8.97 0.49 -0.37
CA ILE A 171 -8.43 0.39 -1.73
C ILE A 171 -7.50 -0.81 -1.86
N GLY A 172 -6.76 -1.13 -0.79
CA GLY A 172 -5.92 -2.31 -0.74
C GLY A 172 -6.70 -3.59 -1.04
N LYS A 173 -7.90 -3.73 -0.49
CA LYS A 173 -8.81 -4.84 -0.77
C LYS A 173 -9.20 -4.92 -2.26
N ILE A 174 -9.47 -3.77 -2.90
CA ILE A 174 -9.84 -3.68 -4.32
C ILE A 174 -8.64 -3.99 -5.22
N ARG A 175 -7.44 -3.54 -4.85
CA ARG A 175 -6.19 -3.69 -5.62
C ARG A 175 -5.34 -4.90 -5.24
N ASN A 176 -5.88 -5.82 -4.43
CA ASN A 176 -5.17 -7.01 -3.91
C ASN A 176 -3.87 -6.68 -3.16
N LEU A 177 -3.82 -5.51 -2.50
CA LEU A 177 -2.74 -5.16 -1.59
C LEU A 177 -3.00 -5.81 -0.23
N LYS A 178 -1.99 -6.49 0.30
CA LYS A 178 -2.06 -7.13 1.62
C LYS A 178 -1.07 -6.45 2.56
N PHE A 179 -1.55 -6.16 3.76
CA PHE A 179 -0.80 -5.40 4.75
C PHE A 179 -0.36 -6.27 5.92
N SER A 180 0.88 -6.07 6.37
CA SER A 180 1.31 -6.57 7.68
C SER A 180 0.71 -5.72 8.78
N LYS A 181 0.87 -4.42 8.67
CA LYS A 181 0.42 -3.43 9.65
C LYS A 181 0.02 -2.12 8.95
N VAL A 182 -1.04 -1.47 9.43
CA VAL A 182 -1.39 -0.10 9.06
C VAL A 182 -1.50 0.71 10.35
N ILE A 183 -0.71 1.76 10.46
CA ILE A 183 -0.53 2.57 11.65
C ILE A 183 -1.02 3.97 11.36
N SER A 184 -2.08 4.40 12.05
CA SER A 184 -2.52 5.80 12.07
C SER A 184 -2.16 6.41 13.42
N TYR A 185 -1.35 7.50 13.43
CA TYR A 185 -0.77 8.02 14.66
C TYR A 185 -1.21 9.45 15.06
N GLY A 186 -1.94 10.17 14.19
CA GLY A 186 -2.59 11.45 14.51
C GLY A 186 -1.65 12.55 15.05
N ASN A 187 -2.00 13.14 16.20
CA ASN A 187 -1.26 14.25 16.81
C ASN A 187 0.14 13.87 17.35
N ALA A 188 0.45 12.59 17.51
CA ALA A 188 1.77 12.09 17.91
C ALA A 188 2.32 12.70 19.21
N VAL A 189 1.55 12.67 20.30
CA VAL A 189 1.99 13.26 21.58
C VAL A 189 3.12 12.48 22.26
N ASP A 190 3.25 11.17 21.96
CA ASP A 190 4.33 10.29 22.43
C ASP A 190 4.94 9.54 21.25
N LEU A 191 4.31 8.45 20.75
CA LEU A 191 4.78 7.71 19.59
C LEU A 191 4.55 8.52 18.32
N ASP A 192 5.61 8.69 17.52
CA ASP A 192 5.64 9.46 16.28
C ASP A 192 6.17 8.60 15.12
N CYS A 193 6.12 9.11 13.91
CA CYS A 193 6.60 8.46 12.70
C CYS A 193 7.97 7.78 12.83
N PRO A 194 9.01 8.40 13.43
CA PRO A 194 10.31 7.75 13.63
C PRO A 194 10.25 6.44 14.42
N ASP A 195 9.39 6.37 15.44
CA ASP A 195 9.24 5.16 16.27
C ASP A 195 8.74 3.98 15.43
N PHE A 196 7.70 4.21 14.64
CA PHE A 196 7.11 3.21 13.78
C PHE A 196 8.02 2.83 12.59
N LEU A 197 8.77 3.79 12.03
CA LEU A 197 9.78 3.51 11.01
C LEU A 197 10.89 2.59 11.54
N GLU A 198 11.38 2.85 12.75
CA GLU A 198 12.41 2.02 13.39
C GLU A 198 11.89 0.60 13.64
N TYR A 199 10.63 0.46 14.08
CA TYR A 199 10.01 -0.84 14.27
C TYR A 199 9.82 -1.58 12.93
N LEU A 200 9.15 -0.97 11.94
CA LEU A 200 8.88 -1.62 10.66
C LEU A 200 10.16 -1.95 9.88
N ALA A 201 11.25 -1.20 10.09
CA ALA A 201 12.54 -1.52 9.49
C ALA A 201 13.08 -2.88 9.97
N ASP A 202 12.76 -3.30 11.19
CA ASP A 202 13.21 -4.56 11.79
C ASP A 202 12.12 -5.65 11.76
N ASP A 203 10.88 -5.31 11.47
CA ASP A 203 9.75 -6.22 11.45
C ASP A 203 9.86 -7.27 10.32
N PRO A 204 9.92 -8.58 10.62
CA PRO A 204 10.10 -9.61 9.59
C PRO A 204 8.87 -9.76 8.67
N ASP A 205 7.69 -9.39 9.15
CA ASP A 205 6.44 -9.49 8.38
C ASP A 205 6.33 -8.36 7.32
N THR A 206 7.09 -7.26 7.48
CA THR A 206 7.07 -6.11 6.58
C THR A 206 8.25 -6.15 5.60
N LYS A 207 8.00 -6.06 4.29
CA LYS A 207 9.02 -5.95 3.23
C LYS A 207 9.08 -4.58 2.58
N VAL A 208 7.96 -3.86 2.52
CA VAL A 208 7.83 -2.53 1.92
C VAL A 208 7.16 -1.61 2.93
N ILE A 209 7.62 -0.36 3.05
CA ILE A 209 7.02 0.65 3.92
C ILE A 209 6.42 1.76 3.06
N ALA A 210 5.11 2.00 3.21
CA ALA A 210 4.39 3.13 2.63
C ALA A 210 4.11 4.17 3.73
N LEU A 211 4.52 5.42 3.48
CA LEU A 211 4.44 6.50 4.44
C LEU A 211 3.59 7.66 3.91
N TYR A 212 2.59 8.08 4.67
CA TYR A 212 1.92 9.37 4.52
C TYR A 212 2.22 10.27 5.70
N MET A 213 2.69 11.48 5.45
CA MET A 213 3.01 12.43 6.50
C MET A 213 2.76 13.90 6.09
N GLU A 214 2.38 14.71 7.08
CA GLU A 214 2.12 16.15 6.91
C GLU A 214 3.23 17.00 7.55
N GLY A 215 3.85 16.49 8.61
CA GLY A 215 4.93 17.17 9.34
C GLY A 215 5.68 16.23 10.28
N THR A 216 6.60 16.78 11.05
CA THR A 216 7.32 16.06 12.12
C THR A 216 7.67 17.00 13.25
N ARG A 217 7.68 16.48 14.48
CA ARG A 217 8.12 17.23 15.67
C ARG A 217 9.64 17.23 15.82
N ASN A 218 10.34 16.25 15.24
CA ASN A 218 11.80 16.11 15.33
C ASN A 218 12.41 15.68 13.99
N GLY A 219 12.81 16.66 13.18
CA GLY A 219 13.37 16.43 11.86
C GLY A 219 14.69 15.62 11.87
N THR A 220 15.54 15.82 12.88
CA THR A 220 16.81 15.08 13.00
C THR A 220 16.57 13.59 13.25
N ARG A 221 15.66 13.28 14.18
CA ARG A 221 15.28 11.88 14.47
C ARG A 221 14.58 11.24 13.27
N LEU A 222 13.67 11.98 12.61
CA LEU A 222 13.00 11.50 11.40
C LEU A 222 14.01 11.17 10.31
N LYS A 223 14.97 12.06 10.01
CA LYS A 223 16.01 11.81 8.99
C LYS A 223 16.81 10.55 9.31
N SER A 224 17.19 10.34 10.57
CA SER A 224 17.88 9.13 11.02
C SER A 224 17.06 7.86 10.82
N ALA A 225 15.79 7.89 11.23
CA ALA A 225 14.86 6.77 11.08
C ALA A 225 14.58 6.42 9.61
N LEU A 226 14.35 7.42 8.75
CA LEU A 226 14.20 7.25 7.30
C LEU A 226 15.43 6.61 6.68
N SER A 227 16.63 7.12 7.01
CA SER A 227 17.92 6.55 6.53
C SER A 227 18.09 5.09 6.96
N ARG A 228 17.75 4.77 8.20
CA ARG A 228 17.83 3.41 8.71
C ARG A 228 16.83 2.48 8.01
N ALA A 229 15.57 2.91 7.89
CA ALA A 229 14.52 2.12 7.25
C ALA A 229 14.82 1.89 5.77
N ALA A 230 15.19 2.93 5.02
CA ALA A 230 15.50 2.85 3.60
C ALA A 230 16.78 2.04 3.28
N ARG A 231 17.67 1.84 4.26
CA ARG A 231 18.79 0.90 4.10
C ARG A 231 18.38 -0.57 4.18
N LYS A 232 17.26 -0.86 4.85
CA LYS A 232 16.80 -2.23 5.09
C LYS A 232 15.69 -2.64 4.13
N LYS A 233 14.79 -1.70 3.81
CA LYS A 233 13.56 -1.97 3.06
C LYS A 233 13.23 -0.80 2.13
N PRO A 234 12.51 -1.02 1.03
CA PRO A 234 11.92 0.07 0.25
C PRO A 234 11.01 0.93 1.12
N VAL A 235 11.20 2.25 1.03
CA VAL A 235 10.33 3.23 1.67
C VAL A 235 9.80 4.19 0.61
N LEU A 236 8.50 4.23 0.44
CA LEU A 236 7.76 5.20 -0.37
C LEU A 236 7.17 6.25 0.56
N ALA A 237 7.26 7.52 0.22
CA ALA A 237 6.71 8.59 1.03
C ALA A 237 5.88 9.59 0.22
N LEU A 238 4.63 9.75 0.63
CA LEU A 238 3.73 10.81 0.20
C LEU A 238 3.74 11.91 1.27
N LYS A 239 4.21 13.12 0.89
CA LYS A 239 4.23 14.29 1.76
C LYS A 239 3.05 15.19 1.45
N GLY A 240 2.12 15.30 2.39
CA GLY A 240 1.02 16.27 2.32
C GLY A 240 1.49 17.69 2.59
N GLY A 241 0.83 18.69 1.98
CA GLY A 241 1.14 20.12 2.19
C GLY A 241 2.43 20.59 1.51
N VAL A 242 2.68 20.13 0.28
CA VAL A 242 3.86 20.54 -0.53
C VAL A 242 3.65 21.82 -1.33
N THR A 243 2.47 22.39 -1.36
CA THR A 243 2.16 23.71 -1.95
C THR A 243 1.86 24.71 -0.85
N GLU A 244 1.94 26.02 -1.14
CA GLU A 244 1.59 27.05 -0.16
C GLU A 244 0.17 26.89 0.37
N HIS A 245 -0.80 26.62 -0.51
CA HIS A 245 -2.19 26.36 -0.12
C HIS A 245 -2.35 25.06 0.67
N GLY A 246 -1.69 23.99 0.23
CA GLY A 246 -1.67 22.69 0.93
C GLY A 246 -0.98 22.80 2.30
N SER A 247 0.08 23.59 2.41
CA SER A 247 0.77 23.85 3.68
C SER A 247 -0.12 24.55 4.71
N ARG A 248 -0.92 25.54 4.26
CA ARG A 248 -1.94 26.17 5.13
C ARG A 248 -3.02 25.18 5.57
N ALA A 249 -3.47 24.33 4.65
CA ALA A 249 -4.44 23.30 4.98
C ALA A 249 -3.88 22.28 6.01
N ALA A 250 -2.66 21.81 5.81
CA ALA A 250 -1.99 20.89 6.74
C ALA A 250 -1.76 21.53 8.13
N ALA A 251 -1.33 22.77 8.18
CA ALA A 251 -1.15 23.52 9.44
C ALA A 251 -2.46 23.69 10.22
N SER A 252 -3.57 23.91 9.51
CA SER A 252 -4.91 24.00 10.11
C SER A 252 -5.42 22.66 10.62
N HIS A 253 -4.97 21.55 10.03
CA HIS A 253 -5.44 20.20 10.35
C HIS A 253 -4.64 19.54 11.48
N THR A 254 -3.33 19.75 11.56
CA THR A 254 -2.46 19.01 12.50
C THR A 254 -1.72 19.93 13.49
N GLY A 255 -1.83 21.26 13.35
CA GLY A 255 -1.05 22.22 14.15
C GLY A 255 0.46 22.11 13.94
N SER A 256 0.93 21.34 12.97
CA SER A 256 2.35 21.16 12.67
C SER A 256 2.85 22.09 11.57
N LEU A 257 4.11 22.54 11.67
CA LEU A 257 4.76 23.29 10.60
C LEU A 257 5.05 22.36 9.42
N ALA A 258 4.46 22.63 8.26
CA ALA A 258 4.58 21.80 7.07
C ALA A 258 6.02 21.75 6.50
N GLY A 259 6.86 22.77 6.79
CA GLY A 259 8.22 22.90 6.26
C GLY A 259 8.25 23.22 4.75
N SER A 260 9.46 23.55 4.22
CA SER A 260 9.63 23.81 2.78
C SER A 260 9.62 22.51 1.97
N PRO A 261 8.94 22.49 0.81
CA PRO A 261 8.94 21.34 -0.12
C PRO A 261 10.35 20.91 -0.54
N GLU A 262 11.26 21.87 -0.76
CA GLU A 262 12.64 21.62 -1.16
C GLU A 262 13.42 20.90 -0.07
N ILE A 263 13.21 21.26 1.20
CA ILE A 263 13.82 20.59 2.35
C ILE A 263 13.33 19.15 2.42
N TRP A 264 12.02 18.90 2.28
CA TRP A 264 11.46 17.55 2.30
C TRP A 264 11.99 16.69 1.16
N SER A 265 11.99 17.22 -0.07
CA SER A 265 12.55 16.51 -1.23
C SER A 265 14.03 16.18 -1.03
N SER A 266 14.80 17.13 -0.48
CA SER A 266 16.21 16.91 -0.16
C SER A 266 16.42 15.83 0.90
N ILE A 267 15.60 15.82 1.96
CA ILE A 267 15.64 14.78 3.01
C ILE A 267 15.34 13.40 2.40
N PHE A 268 14.28 13.25 1.63
CA PHE A 268 13.93 11.98 1.01
C PHE A 268 15.05 11.48 0.08
N LYS A 269 15.59 12.36 -0.76
CA LYS A 269 16.72 12.05 -1.64
C LYS A 269 17.96 11.60 -0.85
N GLN A 270 18.34 12.32 0.21
CA GLN A 270 19.50 12.01 1.03
C GLN A 270 19.34 10.71 1.83
N THR A 271 18.13 10.36 2.21
CA THR A 271 17.82 9.18 3.01
C THR A 271 17.55 7.93 2.17
N GLY A 272 17.44 8.06 0.84
CA GLY A 272 17.11 6.96 -0.06
C GLY A 272 15.63 6.57 -0.04
N VAL A 273 14.77 7.49 0.38
CA VAL A 273 13.31 7.33 0.35
C VAL A 273 12.78 7.75 -1.03
N THR A 274 11.90 6.96 -1.61
CA THR A 274 11.23 7.32 -2.87
C THR A 274 10.05 8.22 -2.57
N GLN A 275 10.18 9.52 -2.90
CA GLN A 275 9.05 10.45 -2.85
C GLN A 275 8.09 10.17 -3.99
N VAL A 276 6.79 10.13 -3.68
CA VAL A 276 5.68 10.01 -4.64
C VAL A 276 4.79 11.25 -4.60
N GLU A 277 4.03 11.47 -5.68
CA GLU A 277 3.27 12.70 -5.88
C GLU A 277 1.83 12.62 -5.36
N ASP A 278 1.23 11.41 -5.41
CA ASP A 278 -0.15 11.19 -5.04
C ASP A 278 -0.37 9.83 -4.38
N PHE A 279 -1.60 9.59 -3.92
CA PHE A 279 -1.96 8.38 -3.20
C PHE A 279 -1.98 7.14 -4.11
N ASP A 280 -2.39 7.30 -5.36
CA ASP A 280 -2.37 6.21 -6.33
C ASP A 280 -0.93 5.77 -6.64
N GLU A 281 -0.02 6.72 -6.82
CA GLU A 281 1.40 6.41 -7.00
C GLU A 281 2.01 5.70 -5.78
N LEU A 282 1.59 6.08 -4.56
CA LEU A 282 2.03 5.41 -3.33
C LEU A 282 1.60 3.95 -3.30
N LEU A 283 0.32 3.67 -3.62
CA LEU A 283 -0.23 2.31 -3.66
C LEU A 283 0.39 1.48 -4.79
N ASN A 284 0.46 2.06 -5.98
CA ASN A 284 0.99 1.40 -7.18
C ASN A 284 2.49 1.09 -7.03
N GLY A 285 3.26 2.01 -6.44
CA GLY A 285 4.66 1.79 -6.10
C GLY A 285 4.85 0.68 -5.06
N ALA A 286 4.02 0.66 -4.02
CA ALA A 286 4.06 -0.40 -3.01
C ALA A 286 3.74 -1.77 -3.62
N LEU A 287 2.78 -1.85 -4.54
CA LEU A 287 2.43 -3.05 -5.29
C LEU A 287 3.62 -3.56 -6.13
N ALA A 288 4.27 -2.67 -6.91
CA ALA A 288 5.43 -3.02 -7.71
C ALA A 288 6.59 -3.56 -6.86
N LEU A 289 6.94 -2.83 -5.80
CA LEU A 289 8.04 -3.17 -4.89
C LEU A 289 7.81 -4.47 -4.13
N THR A 290 6.55 -4.89 -3.99
CA THR A 290 6.18 -6.13 -3.30
C THR A 290 6.35 -7.36 -4.19
N TYR A 291 5.94 -7.27 -5.46
CA TYR A 291 5.73 -8.43 -6.32
C TYR A 291 6.67 -8.52 -7.51
N SER A 292 7.51 -7.50 -7.77
CA SER A 292 8.37 -7.48 -8.95
C SER A 292 9.86 -7.53 -8.60
N PRO A 293 10.70 -8.26 -9.36
CA PRO A 293 12.16 -8.13 -9.27
C PRO A 293 12.59 -6.72 -9.75
N PHE A 294 13.78 -6.27 -9.32
CA PHE A 294 14.28 -4.96 -9.71
C PHE A 294 14.90 -4.99 -11.12
N PRO A 295 14.48 -4.09 -12.04
CA PRO A 295 15.07 -4.03 -13.37
C PRO A 295 16.56 -3.63 -13.27
N THR A 296 17.38 -4.22 -14.13
CA THR A 296 18.83 -3.96 -14.16
C THR A 296 19.21 -2.72 -14.96
N GLY A 297 18.29 -2.21 -15.78
CA GLY A 297 18.45 -1.03 -16.63
C GLY A 297 17.12 -0.37 -16.94
N LYS A 298 17.13 0.68 -17.78
CA LYS A 298 15.94 1.47 -18.18
C LYS A 298 15.20 0.88 -19.37
N GLY A 299 15.86 0.01 -20.15
CA GLY A 299 15.31 -0.53 -21.38
C GLY A 299 14.03 -1.33 -21.11
N THR A 300 12.92 -0.83 -21.64
CA THR A 300 11.59 -1.41 -21.45
C THR A 300 11.03 -1.82 -22.79
N THR A 301 10.45 -3.01 -22.88
CA THR A 301 9.59 -3.36 -24.01
C THR A 301 8.12 -3.23 -23.60
N ILE A 302 7.31 -2.80 -24.55
CA ILE A 302 5.87 -2.72 -24.41
C ILE A 302 5.28 -3.71 -25.40
N ILE A 303 4.42 -4.59 -24.90
CA ILE A 303 3.63 -5.51 -25.71
C ILE A 303 2.20 -4.99 -25.68
N THR A 304 1.70 -4.59 -26.83
CA THR A 304 0.36 -4.00 -26.98
C THR A 304 -0.36 -4.65 -28.15
N ASN A 305 -1.65 -4.51 -28.19
CA ASN A 305 -2.51 -5.00 -29.27
C ASN A 305 -3.04 -3.86 -30.16
N SER A 306 -2.43 -2.66 -30.09
CA SER A 306 -2.85 -1.48 -30.85
C SER A 306 -1.69 -0.60 -31.28
N GLY A 307 -1.56 -0.37 -32.59
CA GLY A 307 -0.53 0.52 -33.15
C GLY A 307 -0.68 1.98 -32.71
N GLY A 308 -1.90 2.46 -32.50
CA GLY A 308 -2.14 3.82 -32.00
C GLY A 308 -1.68 3.98 -30.55
N PHE A 309 -1.97 3.02 -29.70
CA PHE A 309 -1.51 3.03 -28.30
C PHE A 309 0.01 2.94 -28.22
N SER A 310 0.67 2.13 -29.05
CA SER A 310 2.13 1.95 -29.00
C SER A 310 2.91 3.26 -29.06
N VAL A 311 2.42 4.26 -29.80
CA VAL A 311 3.03 5.60 -29.91
C VAL A 311 2.91 6.35 -28.57
N ILE A 312 1.70 6.41 -28.00
CA ILE A 312 1.44 7.11 -26.72
C ILE A 312 2.16 6.43 -25.57
N GLU A 313 2.24 5.12 -25.59
CA GLU A 313 2.93 4.28 -24.60
C GLU A 313 4.43 4.55 -24.59
N THR A 314 5.04 4.64 -25.77
CA THR A 314 6.44 5.03 -25.92
C THR A 314 6.71 6.41 -25.31
N ASP A 315 5.90 7.39 -25.66
CA ASP A 315 5.99 8.74 -25.11
C ASP A 315 5.87 8.75 -23.58
N THR A 316 4.94 7.97 -23.06
CA THR A 316 4.72 7.88 -21.60
C THR A 316 5.92 7.25 -20.89
N CYS A 317 6.50 6.19 -21.43
CA CYS A 317 7.72 5.57 -20.92
C CYS A 317 8.90 6.55 -20.89
N VAL A 318 9.14 7.24 -22.00
CA VAL A 318 10.27 8.17 -22.12
C VAL A 318 10.10 9.39 -21.21
N LYS A 319 8.89 9.95 -21.12
CA LYS A 319 8.56 11.07 -20.20
C LYS A 319 8.72 10.67 -18.74
N ALA A 320 8.49 9.42 -18.38
CA ALA A 320 8.71 8.91 -17.03
C ALA A 320 10.20 8.66 -16.72
N GLY A 321 11.09 8.65 -17.71
CA GLY A 321 12.53 8.44 -17.55
C GLY A 321 13.01 7.02 -17.84
N LEU A 322 12.15 6.15 -18.40
CA LEU A 322 12.50 4.85 -18.97
C LEU A 322 13.00 5.02 -20.42
N GLU A 323 13.47 3.93 -21.02
CA GLU A 323 13.93 3.87 -22.40
C GLU A 323 13.15 2.77 -23.14
N VAL A 324 12.89 2.99 -24.44
CA VAL A 324 12.25 2.01 -25.34
C VAL A 324 13.24 1.69 -26.46
N PRO A 325 14.30 0.90 -26.18
CA PRO A 325 15.36 0.62 -27.12
C PRO A 325 14.89 -0.32 -28.24
N GLN A 326 15.54 -0.26 -29.41
CA GLN A 326 15.34 -1.24 -30.47
C GLN A 326 15.81 -2.62 -30.01
N PHE A 327 15.10 -3.66 -30.45
CA PHE A 327 15.50 -5.05 -30.21
C PHE A 327 16.80 -5.40 -30.93
N GLN A 328 17.52 -6.38 -30.40
CA GLN A 328 18.68 -6.96 -31.06
C GLN A 328 18.26 -7.68 -32.36
N ASN A 329 19.18 -7.79 -33.31
CA ASN A 329 18.91 -8.42 -34.61
C ASN A 329 18.46 -9.89 -34.47
N GLU A 330 19.02 -10.60 -33.52
CA GLU A 330 18.66 -11.97 -33.17
C GLU A 330 17.22 -12.06 -32.69
N THR A 331 16.80 -11.16 -31.83
CA THR A 331 15.43 -11.03 -31.32
C THR A 331 14.47 -10.76 -32.48
N LEU A 332 14.79 -9.79 -33.34
CA LEU A 332 13.97 -9.47 -34.51
C LEU A 332 13.87 -10.68 -35.46
N SER A 333 14.93 -11.44 -35.65
CA SER A 333 14.93 -12.63 -36.48
C SER A 333 14.00 -13.73 -35.94
N GLU A 334 14.03 -13.96 -34.65
CA GLU A 334 13.14 -14.94 -34.00
C GLU A 334 11.68 -14.48 -33.99
N LEU A 335 11.41 -13.21 -33.72
CA LEU A 335 10.07 -12.65 -33.78
C LEU A 335 9.43 -12.77 -35.17
N ARG A 336 10.20 -12.54 -36.23
CA ARG A 336 9.71 -12.69 -37.63
C ARG A 336 9.24 -14.10 -37.99
N LYS A 337 9.65 -15.11 -37.26
CA LYS A 337 9.18 -16.48 -37.45
C LYS A 337 7.81 -16.73 -36.83
N LEU A 338 7.44 -15.94 -35.83
CA LEU A 338 6.25 -16.14 -35.03
C LEU A 338 5.18 -15.07 -35.30
N VAL A 339 5.59 -13.84 -35.58
CA VAL A 339 4.69 -12.69 -35.74
C VAL A 339 4.37 -12.47 -37.19
N PRO A 340 3.08 -12.48 -37.62
CA PRO A 340 2.68 -12.17 -38.97
C PRO A 340 3.14 -10.78 -39.42
N VAL A 341 3.50 -10.62 -40.69
CA VAL A 341 3.96 -9.32 -41.21
C VAL A 341 2.81 -8.32 -41.37
N ALA A 342 1.63 -8.82 -41.73
CA ALA A 342 0.47 -7.98 -42.01
C ALA A 342 -0.23 -7.55 -40.71
N GLY A 343 -0.38 -6.25 -40.50
CA GLY A 343 -1.08 -5.68 -39.38
C GLY A 343 -0.28 -5.68 -38.07
N THR A 344 1.06 -5.83 -38.11
CA THR A 344 1.93 -5.84 -36.96
C THR A 344 3.10 -4.90 -37.11
N SER A 345 3.67 -4.47 -35.98
CA SER A 345 4.99 -3.84 -35.94
C SER A 345 5.92 -4.69 -35.06
N ILE A 346 6.96 -5.28 -35.68
CA ILE A 346 7.97 -6.12 -35.02
C ILE A 346 9.09 -5.23 -34.43
N GLY A 347 8.76 -4.03 -33.98
CA GLY A 347 9.68 -3.15 -33.31
C GLY A 347 9.42 -3.14 -31.80
N ASN A 348 10.10 -2.25 -31.08
CA ASN A 348 9.76 -1.90 -29.72
C ASN A 348 9.13 -0.50 -29.73
N PRO A 349 7.86 -0.34 -29.35
CA PRO A 349 6.89 -1.33 -28.89
C PRO A 349 6.55 -2.44 -29.86
N LEU A 350 6.21 -3.61 -29.35
CA LEU A 350 5.70 -4.72 -30.15
C LEU A 350 4.19 -4.60 -30.28
N ASP A 351 3.70 -4.25 -31.46
CA ASP A 351 2.29 -4.35 -31.82
C ASP A 351 2.02 -5.72 -32.42
N ALA A 352 1.37 -6.58 -31.68
CA ALA A 352 1.19 -7.99 -32.00
C ALA A 352 -0.29 -8.41 -32.02
N TRP A 353 -1.20 -7.49 -32.36
CA TRP A 353 -2.64 -7.75 -32.30
C TRP A 353 -3.09 -9.05 -33.01
N PRO A 354 -2.58 -9.47 -34.22
CA PRO A 354 -3.03 -10.71 -34.82
C PRO A 354 -2.73 -11.96 -34.02
N ILE A 355 -1.69 -11.94 -33.15
CA ILE A 355 -1.36 -13.06 -32.27
C ILE A 355 -2.37 -13.17 -31.14
N PHE A 356 -2.82 -12.04 -30.59
CA PHE A 356 -3.85 -12.02 -29.56
C PHE A 356 -5.17 -12.61 -30.06
N TYR A 357 -5.52 -12.39 -31.31
CA TYR A 357 -6.74 -12.91 -31.91
C TYR A 357 -6.63 -14.34 -32.41
N ASN A 358 -5.43 -14.81 -32.81
CA ASN A 358 -5.14 -16.12 -33.39
C ASN A 358 -6.20 -16.61 -34.38
N LEU A 359 -6.71 -15.68 -35.19
CA LEU A 359 -7.84 -15.94 -36.10
C LEU A 359 -7.51 -16.91 -37.24
N SER A 360 -6.21 -17.12 -37.53
CA SER A 360 -5.74 -17.97 -38.62
C SER A 360 -5.15 -19.32 -38.21
N GLY A 361 -5.01 -19.57 -36.91
CA GLY A 361 -4.31 -20.78 -36.39
C GLY A 361 -2.82 -20.85 -36.74
N THR A 362 -2.30 -19.86 -37.45
CA THR A 362 -0.90 -19.77 -37.91
C THR A 362 -0.06 -18.76 -37.12
N ALA A 363 -0.69 -17.99 -36.24
CA ALA A 363 0.02 -17.07 -35.37
C ALA A 363 0.85 -17.83 -34.33
N GLY A 364 2.08 -17.41 -34.10
CA GLY A 364 2.95 -17.98 -33.11
C GLY A 364 2.35 -17.92 -31.69
N ASN A 365 2.84 -18.75 -30.80
CA ASN A 365 2.42 -18.77 -29.41
C ASN A 365 2.90 -17.51 -28.70
N LEU A 366 1.97 -16.74 -28.14
CA LEU A 366 2.27 -15.47 -27.46
C LEU A 366 3.22 -15.65 -26.25
N ALA A 367 3.19 -16.80 -25.59
CA ALA A 367 4.16 -17.13 -24.56
C ALA A 367 5.59 -17.16 -25.11
N ASP A 368 5.81 -17.69 -26.30
CA ASP A 368 7.14 -17.76 -26.91
C ASP A 368 7.61 -16.39 -27.38
N VAL A 369 6.71 -15.53 -27.82
CA VAL A 369 7.02 -14.12 -28.10
C VAL A 369 7.55 -13.42 -26.85
N ILE A 370 6.86 -13.54 -25.72
CA ILE A 370 7.29 -12.95 -24.43
C ILE A 370 8.65 -13.55 -24.00
N LYS A 371 8.86 -14.85 -24.18
CA LYS A 371 10.13 -15.52 -23.83
C LYS A 371 11.29 -15.02 -24.71
N ILE A 372 11.07 -14.74 -25.98
CA ILE A 372 12.07 -14.16 -26.90
C ILE A 372 12.43 -12.75 -26.44
N LEU A 373 11.43 -11.90 -26.16
CA LEU A 373 11.63 -10.54 -25.68
C LEU A 373 12.36 -10.52 -24.34
N ALA A 374 12.04 -11.45 -23.44
CA ALA A 374 12.70 -11.56 -22.15
C ALA A 374 14.21 -11.87 -22.25
N LYS A 375 14.67 -12.50 -23.32
CA LYS A 375 16.10 -12.81 -23.57
C LYS A 375 16.87 -11.64 -24.17
N ASP A 376 16.21 -10.66 -24.74
CA ASP A 376 16.87 -9.51 -25.37
C ASP A 376 17.68 -8.72 -24.33
N ARG A 377 18.96 -8.44 -24.61
CA ARG A 377 19.88 -7.78 -23.68
C ARG A 377 19.62 -6.29 -23.52
N ASN A 378 18.94 -5.66 -24.48
CA ASN A 378 18.56 -4.25 -24.42
C ASN A 378 17.32 -4.05 -23.51
N ILE A 379 16.58 -5.13 -23.25
CA ILE A 379 15.34 -5.09 -22.46
C ILE A 379 15.60 -5.50 -21.02
N HIS A 380 15.17 -4.68 -20.10
CA HIS A 380 15.33 -4.88 -18.64
C HIS A 380 13.99 -5.02 -17.91
N SER A 381 12.89 -4.71 -18.59
CA SER A 381 11.53 -4.83 -18.07
C SER A 381 10.52 -4.99 -19.21
N ILE A 382 9.37 -5.55 -18.90
CA ILE A 382 8.27 -5.78 -19.83
C ILE A 382 7.02 -5.11 -19.29
N VAL A 383 6.35 -4.31 -20.12
CA VAL A 383 4.99 -3.83 -19.88
C VAL A 383 4.07 -4.59 -20.83
N LEU A 384 3.14 -5.34 -20.27
CA LEU A 384 2.09 -6.00 -21.00
C LEU A 384 0.82 -5.16 -20.88
N HIS A 385 0.40 -4.53 -22.00
CA HIS A 385 -0.86 -3.81 -22.06
C HIS A 385 -1.90 -4.66 -22.80
N PHE A 386 -2.96 -5.03 -22.10
CA PHE A 386 -4.03 -5.87 -22.62
C PHE A 386 -5.39 -5.22 -22.34
N ASP A 387 -5.99 -4.60 -23.33
CA ASP A 387 -7.15 -3.72 -23.16
C ASP A 387 -8.38 -4.07 -24.04
N GLU A 388 -8.28 -5.02 -24.98
CA GLU A 388 -9.33 -5.24 -25.98
C GLU A 388 -10.23 -6.46 -25.70
N ILE A 389 -10.55 -6.75 -24.45
CA ILE A 389 -11.42 -7.89 -24.08
C ILE A 389 -12.79 -7.78 -24.76
N ASN A 390 -13.35 -6.57 -24.83
CA ASN A 390 -14.67 -6.30 -25.42
C ASN A 390 -14.66 -6.55 -26.93
N TYR A 391 -13.61 -6.12 -27.62
CA TYR A 391 -13.48 -6.35 -29.08
C TYR A 391 -13.28 -7.84 -29.39
N LEU A 392 -12.47 -8.55 -28.60
CA LEU A 392 -12.31 -10.01 -28.67
C LEU A 392 -13.66 -10.72 -28.54
N ARG A 393 -14.49 -10.31 -27.60
CA ARG A 393 -15.82 -10.89 -27.38
C ARG A 393 -16.72 -10.68 -28.61
N TYR A 394 -16.71 -9.47 -29.16
CA TYR A 394 -17.48 -9.16 -30.35
C TYR A 394 -17.04 -9.98 -31.57
N VAL A 395 -15.74 -10.13 -31.80
CA VAL A 395 -15.18 -10.84 -32.97
C VAL A 395 -15.35 -12.34 -32.84
N LEU A 396 -15.14 -12.92 -31.66
CA LEU A 396 -15.09 -14.39 -31.49
C LEU A 396 -16.45 -15.01 -31.11
N GLY A 397 -17.43 -14.20 -30.70
CA GLY A 397 -18.77 -14.66 -30.36
C GLY A 397 -18.75 -15.86 -29.39
N SER A 398 -19.33 -16.99 -29.76
CA SER A 398 -19.41 -18.20 -28.92
C SER A 398 -18.05 -18.86 -28.62
N ALA A 399 -17.01 -18.55 -29.38
CA ALA A 399 -15.65 -19.06 -29.13
C ALA A 399 -14.86 -18.22 -28.12
N PHE A 400 -15.35 -17.05 -27.73
CA PHE A 400 -14.64 -16.04 -26.96
C PHE A 400 -14.11 -16.57 -25.62
N GLU A 401 -14.96 -17.17 -24.80
CA GLU A 401 -14.62 -17.56 -23.43
C GLU A 401 -13.49 -18.62 -23.40
N ARG A 402 -13.57 -19.59 -24.30
CA ARG A 402 -12.50 -20.59 -24.46
C ARG A 402 -11.20 -19.95 -24.92
N HIS A 403 -11.27 -19.09 -25.92
CA HIS A 403 -10.11 -18.40 -26.47
C HIS A 403 -9.46 -17.48 -25.42
N LEU A 404 -10.24 -16.69 -24.69
CA LEU A 404 -9.73 -15.81 -23.64
C LEU A 404 -9.01 -16.61 -22.54
N ASN A 405 -9.57 -17.73 -22.12
CA ASN A 405 -8.94 -18.60 -21.11
C ASN A 405 -7.59 -19.17 -21.61
N GLU A 406 -7.50 -19.58 -22.88
CA GLU A 406 -6.26 -20.06 -23.46
C GLU A 406 -5.23 -18.93 -23.60
N LEU A 407 -5.65 -17.77 -24.10
CA LEU A 407 -4.82 -16.58 -24.26
C LEU A 407 -4.21 -16.13 -22.92
N VAL A 408 -5.02 -16.02 -21.88
CA VAL A 408 -4.56 -15.62 -20.55
C VAL A 408 -3.54 -16.61 -19.98
N LYS A 409 -3.75 -17.92 -20.16
CA LYS A 409 -2.75 -18.94 -19.77
C LYS A 409 -1.42 -18.75 -20.48
N LEU A 410 -1.44 -18.46 -21.79
CA LEU A 410 -0.23 -18.23 -22.56
C LEU A 410 0.51 -16.97 -22.13
N LEU A 411 -0.23 -15.88 -21.92
CA LEU A 411 0.32 -14.63 -21.41
C LEU A 411 0.98 -14.82 -20.04
N VAL A 412 0.27 -15.43 -19.11
CA VAL A 412 0.78 -15.71 -17.75
C VAL A 412 2.03 -16.58 -17.81
N ASN A 413 2.05 -17.64 -18.64
CA ASN A 413 3.23 -18.51 -18.80
C ASN A 413 4.45 -17.76 -19.31
N GLY A 414 4.28 -16.91 -20.33
CA GLY A 414 5.36 -16.07 -20.85
C GLY A 414 5.89 -15.07 -19.82
N CYS A 415 4.97 -14.44 -19.08
CA CYS A 415 5.31 -13.50 -18.02
C CYS A 415 6.03 -14.19 -16.84
N GLN A 416 5.61 -15.39 -16.45
CA GLN A 416 6.30 -16.19 -15.43
C GLN A 416 7.73 -16.52 -15.86
N TYR A 417 7.94 -16.95 -17.10
CA TYR A 417 9.28 -17.19 -17.63
C TYR A 417 10.17 -15.94 -17.54
N ALA A 418 9.64 -14.78 -17.96
CA ALA A 418 10.39 -13.53 -17.91
C ALA A 418 10.79 -13.13 -16.47
N ARG A 419 9.88 -13.31 -15.50
CA ARG A 419 10.11 -12.98 -14.09
C ARG A 419 10.97 -14.02 -13.37
N ASP A 420 10.62 -15.29 -13.47
CA ASP A 420 11.15 -16.34 -12.60
C ASP A 420 12.45 -16.95 -13.14
N GLU A 421 12.58 -17.08 -14.47
CA GLU A 421 13.75 -17.68 -15.11
C GLU A 421 14.79 -16.63 -15.55
N ILE A 422 14.32 -15.45 -16.02
CA ILE A 422 15.20 -14.39 -16.53
C ILE A 422 15.44 -13.29 -15.50
N GLY A 423 14.53 -13.13 -14.52
CA GLY A 423 14.63 -12.12 -13.47
C GLY A 423 14.22 -10.71 -13.93
N LYS A 424 13.46 -10.58 -15.01
CA LYS A 424 12.95 -9.30 -15.50
C LYS A 424 11.57 -9.02 -14.95
N PRO A 425 11.32 -7.81 -14.38
CA PRO A 425 9.98 -7.43 -13.96
C PRO A 425 9.01 -7.37 -15.13
N VAL A 426 7.81 -7.88 -14.91
CA VAL A 426 6.67 -7.74 -15.80
C VAL A 426 5.59 -6.95 -15.09
N ILE A 427 5.18 -5.87 -15.70
CA ILE A 427 4.10 -4.99 -15.23
C ILE A 427 2.92 -5.17 -16.17
N VAL A 428 1.75 -5.48 -15.61
CA VAL A 428 0.54 -5.75 -16.39
C VAL A 428 -0.41 -4.57 -16.29
N CYS A 429 -0.83 -4.03 -17.44
CA CYS A 429 -1.85 -2.99 -17.53
C CYS A 429 -3.12 -3.63 -18.09
N ILE A 430 -4.21 -3.55 -17.34
CA ILE A 430 -5.55 -3.96 -17.78
C ILE A 430 -6.48 -2.84 -17.37
N SER A 431 -7.00 -2.10 -18.35
CA SER A 431 -7.92 -1.00 -18.09
C SER A 431 -9.30 -1.53 -17.71
N LEU A 432 -9.61 -1.49 -16.42
CA LEU A 432 -10.84 -2.08 -15.87
C LEU A 432 -12.08 -1.21 -16.03
N GLU A 433 -11.92 0.10 -16.16
CA GLU A 433 -13.02 1.03 -15.91
C GLU A 433 -13.38 1.91 -17.11
N ALA A 434 -12.52 1.98 -18.13
CA ALA A 434 -12.64 3.07 -19.09
C ALA A 434 -13.71 2.85 -20.19
N TYR A 435 -14.13 1.63 -20.50
CA TYR A 435 -14.74 1.37 -21.81
C TYR A 435 -16.01 0.52 -21.81
N SER A 436 -16.50 -0.03 -20.70
CA SER A 436 -17.77 -0.76 -20.71
C SER A 436 -18.63 -0.53 -19.49
N GLN A 437 -19.88 -0.14 -19.73
CA GLN A 437 -20.97 -0.18 -18.74
C GLN A 437 -21.59 -1.59 -18.66
N ASP A 438 -21.18 -2.53 -19.52
CA ASP A 438 -21.66 -3.89 -19.57
C ASP A 438 -21.06 -4.68 -18.37
N GLU A 439 -21.94 -5.28 -17.58
CA GLU A 439 -21.59 -6.07 -16.41
C GLU A 439 -20.81 -7.35 -16.80
N GLU A 440 -21.11 -7.92 -17.95
CA GLU A 440 -20.45 -9.11 -18.45
C GLU A 440 -19.00 -8.81 -18.88
N ASP A 441 -18.76 -7.67 -19.52
CA ASP A 441 -17.41 -7.22 -19.86
C ASP A 441 -16.56 -7.00 -18.61
N ARG A 442 -17.13 -6.36 -17.58
CA ARG A 442 -16.45 -6.20 -16.27
C ARG A 442 -16.08 -7.54 -15.65
N LYS A 443 -16.94 -8.55 -15.74
CA LYS A 443 -16.67 -9.91 -15.26
C LYS A 443 -15.41 -10.49 -15.91
N TYR A 444 -15.27 -10.36 -17.23
CA TYR A 444 -14.11 -10.88 -17.95
C TYR A 444 -12.82 -10.09 -17.64
N HIS A 445 -12.89 -8.78 -17.51
CA HIS A 445 -11.73 -7.99 -17.07
C HIS A 445 -11.26 -8.40 -15.66
N LEU A 446 -12.19 -8.59 -14.72
CA LEU A 446 -11.87 -9.06 -13.38
C LEU A 446 -11.28 -10.47 -13.39
N MET A 447 -11.76 -11.35 -14.26
CA MET A 447 -11.22 -12.71 -14.44
C MET A 447 -9.77 -12.67 -14.94
N VAL A 448 -9.48 -11.85 -15.95
CA VAL A 448 -8.12 -11.68 -16.48
C VAL A 448 -7.20 -11.07 -15.44
N LYS A 449 -7.63 -9.99 -14.78
CA LYS A 449 -6.89 -9.37 -13.68
C LYS A 449 -6.54 -10.40 -12.61
N LYS A 450 -7.53 -11.14 -12.14
CA LYS A 450 -7.34 -12.16 -11.10
C LYS A 450 -6.35 -13.25 -11.53
N ALA A 451 -6.37 -13.67 -12.78
CA ALA A 451 -5.45 -14.70 -13.27
C ALA A 451 -3.99 -14.27 -13.17
N PHE A 452 -3.68 -12.99 -13.41
CA PHE A 452 -2.33 -12.45 -13.20
C PHE A 452 -2.01 -12.26 -11.71
N GLU A 453 -2.93 -11.71 -10.93
CA GLU A 453 -2.74 -11.47 -9.50
C GLU A 453 -2.53 -12.77 -8.71
N ASP A 454 -3.26 -13.84 -9.03
CA ASP A 454 -3.10 -15.16 -8.41
C ASP A 454 -1.69 -15.75 -8.68
N GLN A 455 -1.00 -15.29 -9.72
CA GLN A 455 0.38 -15.64 -10.03
C GLN A 455 1.41 -14.62 -9.53
N GLY A 456 0.97 -13.64 -8.72
CA GLY A 456 1.82 -12.63 -8.11
C GLY A 456 2.31 -11.55 -9.07
N PHE A 457 1.57 -11.27 -10.15
CA PHE A 457 1.86 -10.13 -11.02
C PHE A 457 1.09 -8.90 -10.55
N PRO A 458 1.76 -7.73 -10.45
CA PRO A 458 1.06 -6.48 -10.21
C PRO A 458 0.26 -6.08 -11.44
N VAL A 459 -1.03 -5.79 -11.25
CA VAL A 459 -1.94 -5.34 -12.31
C VAL A 459 -2.40 -3.91 -12.04
N TYR A 460 -2.30 -3.05 -13.04
CA TYR A 460 -2.59 -1.62 -12.93
C TYR A 460 -3.77 -1.23 -13.82
N PRO A 461 -4.59 -0.26 -13.38
CA PRO A 461 -5.78 0.15 -14.14
C PRO A 461 -5.45 1.06 -15.34
N THR A 462 -4.29 1.70 -15.34
CA THR A 462 -3.87 2.59 -16.43
C THR A 462 -2.41 2.37 -16.81
N LEU A 463 -2.09 2.65 -18.06
CA LEU A 463 -0.72 2.61 -18.55
C LEU A 463 0.20 3.59 -17.79
N LYS A 464 -0.30 4.80 -17.48
CA LYS A 464 0.46 5.81 -16.73
C LYS A 464 0.87 5.28 -15.37
N ASP A 465 -0.04 4.61 -14.66
CA ASP A 465 0.22 4.00 -13.36
C ASP A 465 1.24 2.87 -13.45
N SER A 466 1.10 2.00 -14.46
CA SER A 466 2.04 0.91 -14.76
C SER A 466 3.47 1.42 -14.94
N ILE A 467 3.62 2.46 -15.76
CA ILE A 467 4.92 3.03 -16.11
C ILE A 467 5.54 3.79 -14.95
N LYS A 468 4.75 4.58 -14.19
CA LYS A 468 5.23 5.25 -12.97
C LYS A 468 5.69 4.22 -11.93
N ALA A 469 4.92 3.16 -11.71
CA ALA A 469 5.28 2.08 -10.79
C ALA A 469 6.58 1.38 -11.20
N LEU A 470 6.75 1.08 -12.48
CA LEU A 470 7.99 0.51 -13.02
C LEU A 470 9.19 1.46 -12.84
N PHE A 471 9.01 2.74 -13.09
CA PHE A 471 10.08 3.71 -12.88
C PHE A 471 10.49 3.84 -11.41
N ASN A 472 9.55 3.81 -10.48
CA ASN A 472 9.83 3.80 -9.04
C ASN A 472 10.57 2.51 -8.63
N LEU A 473 10.19 1.37 -9.19
CA LEU A 473 10.90 0.10 -9.00
C LEU A 473 12.35 0.18 -9.50
N TYR A 474 12.58 0.76 -10.68
CA TYR A 474 13.91 0.99 -11.24
C TYR A 474 14.75 1.93 -10.36
N ARG A 475 14.19 3.07 -9.93
CA ARG A 475 14.88 4.03 -9.05
C ARG A 475 15.37 3.38 -7.77
N TYR A 476 14.51 2.59 -7.12
CA TYR A 476 14.90 1.88 -5.92
C TYR A 476 15.97 0.82 -6.20
N GLY A 477 15.85 0.06 -7.28
CA GLY A 477 16.86 -0.92 -7.69
C GLY A 477 18.24 -0.31 -7.91
N ILE A 478 18.34 0.92 -8.45
CA ILE A 478 19.62 1.64 -8.55
C ILE A 478 20.17 1.98 -7.17
N GLN A 479 19.34 2.51 -6.28
CA GLN A 479 19.77 2.89 -4.93
C GLN A 479 20.33 1.69 -4.15
N LEU A 480 19.78 0.49 -4.35
CA LEU A 480 20.30 -0.74 -3.76
C LEU A 480 21.69 -1.12 -4.30
N ARG A 481 21.94 -0.90 -5.60
CA ARG A 481 23.23 -1.24 -6.23
C ARG A 481 24.35 -0.24 -5.93
N GLN A 482 24.01 0.95 -5.46
CA GLN A 482 24.98 2.00 -5.08
C GLN A 482 25.40 1.93 -3.60
N LYS A 483 24.77 1.07 -2.82
CA LYS A 483 25.10 0.77 -1.41
C LYS A 483 26.02 -0.42 -1.29
#